data_6a7ea9cf061932bbc0aac2bfddded6f7
#
_entry.id   6a7ea9cf061932bbc0aac2bfddded6f7
#
_cell.length_a   1.000
_cell.length_b   1.000
_cell.length_c   1.000
_cell.angle_alpha   90.00
_cell.angle_beta   90.00
_cell.angle_gamma   90.00
#
_symmetry.space_group_name_H-M   'P 1'
#
loop_
_entity.id
_entity.type
_entity.pdbx_description
1 polymer ?
#
loop_
_entity_poly.entity_id
_entity_poly.type
_entity_poly.pdbx_seq_one_letter_code
_entity_poly.pdbx_strand_id
1 'polypeptide(L)'
;GIGKKFSLHGYVDDATGKQYVGRSNLQEVEKGTCVVFNKCQYKEVLLTYLDRFYDPYVSAQINYGPIGVVYEEELQNGMLVNKPVPEGMTTDELRLKNSPLGCIFLSENEWATKVVMEPRAVLRLERLEKYVKPYTYEGVESFPNISYTLEEINALSRYETNLGDVINARIIEWLLAGQPVSDAAWADFQDKLVKAGIEEVKKINQAGYDRYKASMN
;
A
#
# COMPACT_ATOMS: atom_id res chain seq x y z
N GLY A 1 7.98 -28.64 9.81
CA GLY A 1 8.30 -27.54 8.95
C GLY A 1 9.32 -26.63 9.61
N ILE A 2 10.47 -26.40 8.98
CA ILE A 2 11.50 -25.48 9.50
C ILE A 2 10.94 -24.06 9.33
N GLY A 3 10.33 -23.55 10.38
CA GLY A 3 9.89 -22.15 10.42
C GLY A 3 11.11 -21.25 10.35
N LYS A 4 11.41 -20.69 9.19
CA LYS A 4 12.41 -19.63 9.06
C LYS A 4 11.97 -18.47 9.96
N LYS A 5 12.72 -18.23 11.03
CA LYS A 5 12.52 -17.05 11.87
C LYS A 5 13.13 -15.85 11.14
N PHE A 6 12.30 -14.98 10.59
CA PHE A 6 12.73 -13.66 10.13
C PHE A 6 12.62 -12.70 11.29
N SER A 7 13.69 -11.99 11.62
CA SER A 7 13.62 -10.83 12.50
C SER A 7 13.44 -9.59 11.63
N LEU A 8 12.44 -8.78 11.96
CA LEU A 8 12.24 -7.47 11.35
C LEU A 8 13.23 -6.50 12.03
N HIS A 9 14.22 -6.05 11.26
CA HIS A 9 15.11 -4.98 11.68
C HIS A 9 14.76 -3.73 10.87
N GLY A 10 14.57 -2.61 11.56
CA GLY A 10 14.46 -1.30 10.90
C GLY A 10 15.83 -0.87 10.35
N TYR A 11 15.81 0.05 9.41
CA TYR A 11 17.03 0.68 8.93
C TYR A 11 17.69 1.48 10.05
N VAL A 12 19.01 1.41 10.12
CA VAL A 12 19.80 2.24 11.02
C VAL A 12 20.31 3.43 10.21
N ASP A 13 20.03 4.62 10.69
CA ASP A 13 20.62 5.84 10.13
C ASP A 13 22.06 5.95 10.65
N ASP A 14 23.03 5.86 9.75
CA ASP A 14 24.46 5.92 10.08
C ASP A 14 24.85 7.25 10.73
N ALA A 15 24.17 8.34 10.41
CA ALA A 15 24.47 9.66 10.97
C ALA A 15 24.01 9.82 12.42
N THR A 16 22.90 9.20 12.81
CA THR A 16 22.29 9.36 14.13
C THR A 16 22.33 8.10 14.98
N GLY A 17 22.63 6.95 14.41
CA GLY A 17 22.53 5.64 15.02
C GLY A 17 21.10 5.22 15.39
N LYS A 18 20.10 6.01 14.98
CA LYS A 18 18.69 5.71 15.23
C LYS A 18 18.16 4.69 14.25
N GLN A 19 17.30 3.84 14.75
CA GLN A 19 16.63 2.83 13.95
C GLN A 19 15.30 3.37 13.44
N TYR A 20 15.06 3.25 12.12
CA TYR A 20 13.83 3.71 11.48
C TYR A 20 13.23 2.62 10.60
N VAL A 21 11.92 2.62 10.50
CA VAL A 21 11.18 1.83 9.53
C VAL A 21 10.63 2.78 8.48
N GLY A 22 11.03 2.59 7.22
CA GLY A 22 10.64 3.43 6.08
C GLY A 22 9.19 3.26 5.62
N ARG A 23 8.32 2.64 6.44
CA ARG A 23 6.91 2.47 6.12
C ARG A 23 6.11 3.41 6.98
N SER A 24 5.54 4.44 6.35
CA SER A 24 4.50 5.24 6.97
C SER A 24 3.23 4.43 7.18
N ASN A 25 2.43 4.77 8.18
CA ASN A 25 1.07 4.26 8.30
C ASN A 25 0.33 4.56 7.00
N LEU A 26 -0.30 3.54 6.44
CA LEU A 26 -1.22 3.72 5.32
C LEU A 26 -2.34 4.66 5.78
N GLN A 27 -2.72 5.59 4.92
CA GLN A 27 -3.89 6.41 5.18
C GLN A 27 -5.11 5.48 5.27
N GLU A 28 -5.94 5.67 6.28
CA GLU A 28 -7.17 4.89 6.46
C GLU A 28 -8.12 5.06 5.26
N VAL A 29 -8.05 6.23 4.61
CA VAL A 29 -8.82 6.56 3.41
C VAL A 29 -7.90 6.90 2.26
N GLU A 30 -7.91 6.07 1.21
CA GLU A 30 -7.22 6.35 -0.04
C GLU A 30 -8.15 7.05 -1.02
N LYS A 31 -7.79 8.28 -1.41
CA LYS A 31 -8.55 9.06 -2.40
C LYS A 31 -8.21 8.63 -3.83
N GLY A 32 -9.23 8.64 -4.71
CA GLY A 32 -9.01 8.44 -6.14
C GLY A 32 -8.84 6.99 -6.58
N THR A 33 -9.11 6.01 -5.72
CA THR A 33 -9.02 4.58 -6.04
C THR A 33 -10.21 4.07 -6.86
N CYS A 34 -11.34 4.79 -6.84
CA CYS A 34 -12.51 4.50 -7.66
C CYS A 34 -12.97 5.78 -8.36
N VAL A 35 -13.23 5.71 -9.66
CA VAL A 35 -13.63 6.85 -10.49
C VAL A 35 -14.91 6.53 -11.26
N VAL A 36 -15.91 7.40 -11.13
CA VAL A 36 -17.13 7.35 -11.93
C VAL A 36 -17.05 8.41 -13.03
N PHE A 37 -17.03 7.96 -14.29
CA PHE A 37 -16.94 8.87 -15.43
C PHE A 37 -18.21 9.73 -15.57
N ASN A 38 -18.05 10.99 -15.97
CA ASN A 38 -19.16 11.91 -16.15
C ASN A 38 -20.16 11.47 -17.25
N LYS A 39 -19.72 10.67 -18.22
CA LYS A 39 -20.55 10.09 -19.28
C LYS A 39 -21.32 8.83 -18.87
N CYS A 40 -21.15 8.34 -17.64
CA CYS A 40 -21.92 7.19 -17.16
C CYS A 40 -23.40 7.55 -17.10
N GLN A 41 -24.24 6.81 -17.80
CA GLN A 41 -25.68 7.03 -17.85
C GLN A 41 -26.41 6.54 -16.60
N TYR A 42 -25.79 5.64 -15.83
CA TYR A 42 -26.39 4.97 -14.67
C TYR A 42 -25.66 5.33 -13.36
N LYS A 43 -25.31 6.60 -13.19
CA LYS A 43 -24.53 7.06 -12.02
C LYS A 43 -25.18 6.71 -10.69
N GLU A 44 -26.48 6.95 -10.56
CA GLU A 44 -27.22 6.68 -9.33
C GLU A 44 -27.23 5.20 -8.98
N VAL A 45 -27.46 4.35 -9.99
CA VAL A 45 -27.43 2.89 -9.81
C VAL A 45 -26.04 2.43 -9.40
N LEU A 46 -25.00 2.95 -10.06
CA LEU A 46 -23.60 2.63 -9.74
C LEU A 46 -23.22 3.09 -8.34
N LEU A 47 -23.61 4.30 -7.94
CA LEU A 47 -23.33 4.82 -6.59
C LEU A 47 -24.06 4.00 -5.53
N THR A 48 -25.33 3.64 -5.76
CA THR A 48 -26.09 2.77 -4.85
C THR A 48 -25.46 1.38 -4.75
N TYR A 49 -24.91 0.87 -5.84
CA TYR A 49 -24.18 -0.40 -5.84
C TYR A 49 -22.88 -0.31 -5.04
N LEU A 50 -22.09 0.76 -5.21
CA LEU A 50 -20.86 1.00 -4.47
C LEU A 50 -21.12 1.25 -2.98
N ASP A 51 -22.21 1.92 -2.64
CA ASP A 51 -22.61 2.18 -1.25
C ASP A 51 -22.82 0.89 -0.44
N ARG A 52 -23.25 -0.19 -1.09
CA ARG A 52 -23.35 -1.51 -0.45
C ARG A 52 -22.01 -2.08 0.03
N PHE A 53 -20.92 -1.62 -0.53
CA PHE A 53 -19.59 -2.09 -0.11
C PHE A 53 -19.14 -1.52 1.23
N TYR A 54 -19.84 -0.48 1.74
CA TYR A 54 -19.64 0.03 3.09
C TYR A 54 -20.31 -0.85 4.17
N ASP A 55 -21.14 -1.83 3.79
CA ASP A 55 -21.55 -2.86 4.73
C ASP A 55 -20.35 -3.76 5.05
N PRO A 56 -19.96 -3.91 6.34
CA PRO A 56 -18.77 -4.65 6.73
C PRO A 56 -18.75 -6.11 6.27
N TYR A 57 -19.90 -6.76 6.26
CA TYR A 57 -20.01 -8.16 5.84
C TYR A 57 -19.91 -8.30 4.32
N VAL A 58 -20.48 -7.36 3.58
CA VAL A 58 -20.34 -7.31 2.11
C VAL A 58 -18.89 -7.02 1.74
N SER A 59 -18.29 -6.04 2.39
CA SER A 59 -16.88 -5.68 2.15
C SER A 59 -15.92 -6.84 2.44
N ALA A 60 -16.13 -7.55 3.55
CA ALA A 60 -15.32 -8.73 3.88
C ALA A 60 -15.46 -9.83 2.80
N GLN A 61 -16.68 -10.10 2.33
CA GLN A 61 -16.91 -11.12 1.31
C GLN A 61 -16.29 -10.76 -0.05
N ILE A 62 -16.39 -9.51 -0.47
CA ILE A 62 -15.78 -9.04 -1.72
C ILE A 62 -14.26 -9.18 -1.70
N ASN A 63 -13.63 -8.94 -0.55
CA ASN A 63 -12.18 -8.99 -0.42
C ASN A 63 -11.60 -10.37 -0.18
N TYR A 64 -12.34 -11.25 0.50
CA TYR A 64 -11.80 -12.54 0.95
C TYR A 64 -12.56 -13.74 0.42
N GLY A 65 -13.81 -13.55 0.02
CA GLY A 65 -14.67 -14.58 -0.54
C GLY A 65 -15.99 -14.76 0.24
N PRO A 66 -16.97 -15.45 -0.35
CA PRO A 66 -18.34 -15.48 0.17
C PRO A 66 -18.50 -16.33 1.43
N ILE A 67 -19.53 -15.99 2.21
CA ILE A 67 -20.09 -16.83 3.27
C ILE A 67 -20.51 -18.18 2.66
N GLY A 68 -20.31 -19.25 3.41
CA GLY A 68 -20.54 -20.62 2.94
C GLY A 68 -19.33 -21.24 2.20
N VAL A 69 -18.41 -20.43 1.68
CA VAL A 69 -17.19 -20.89 0.99
C VAL A 69 -15.92 -20.57 1.79
N VAL A 70 -15.69 -19.31 2.10
CA VAL A 70 -14.52 -18.84 2.87
C VAL A 70 -14.88 -18.65 4.33
N TYR A 71 -16.08 -18.17 4.60
CA TYR A 71 -16.59 -18.00 5.95
C TYR A 71 -17.65 -19.04 6.26
N GLU A 72 -17.83 -19.35 7.54
CA GLU A 72 -18.94 -20.17 8.04
C GLU A 72 -20.28 -19.52 7.68
N GLU A 73 -21.34 -20.35 7.57
CA GLU A 73 -22.66 -19.86 7.20
C GLU A 73 -23.29 -19.01 8.30
N GLU A 74 -22.97 -19.33 9.56
CA GLU A 74 -23.48 -18.64 10.72
C GLU A 74 -22.42 -17.73 11.34
N LEU A 75 -22.87 -16.52 11.71
CA LEU A 75 -22.04 -15.58 12.46
C LEU A 75 -21.89 -16.07 13.91
N GLN A 76 -20.67 -16.02 14.43
CA GLN A 76 -20.43 -16.29 15.85
C GLN A 76 -20.28 -14.96 16.60
N ASN A 77 -21.22 -14.68 17.48
CA ASN A 77 -21.28 -13.40 18.21
C ASN A 77 -21.30 -12.16 17.30
N GLY A 78 -21.94 -12.25 16.13
CA GLY A 78 -21.97 -11.19 15.14
C GLY A 78 -20.69 -11.03 14.33
N MET A 79 -19.78 -12.02 14.34
CA MET A 79 -18.53 -11.99 13.59
C MET A 79 -18.50 -13.11 12.54
N LEU A 80 -17.90 -12.81 11.40
CA LEU A 80 -17.54 -13.79 10.38
C LEU A 80 -16.39 -14.66 10.89
N VAL A 81 -16.49 -15.97 10.74
CA VAL A 81 -15.48 -16.95 11.12
C VAL A 81 -14.96 -17.64 9.86
N ASN A 82 -13.66 -17.69 9.69
CA ASN A 82 -13.04 -18.36 8.54
C ASN A 82 -13.24 -19.89 8.63
N LYS A 83 -13.63 -20.50 7.51
CA LYS A 83 -13.57 -21.97 7.36
C LYS A 83 -12.12 -22.43 7.29
N PRO A 84 -11.85 -23.68 7.68
CA PRO A 84 -10.55 -24.29 7.43
C PRO A 84 -10.18 -24.21 5.93
N VAL A 85 -8.93 -23.85 5.65
CA VAL A 85 -8.43 -23.83 4.28
C VAL A 85 -8.36 -25.26 3.75
N PRO A 86 -8.86 -25.55 2.54
CA PRO A 86 -8.80 -26.89 1.96
C PRO A 86 -7.37 -27.43 1.89
N GLU A 87 -7.21 -28.75 2.03
CA GLU A 87 -5.92 -29.41 1.96
C GLU A 87 -5.24 -29.11 0.61
N GLY A 88 -3.96 -28.80 0.67
CA GLY A 88 -3.15 -28.46 -0.52
C GLY A 88 -3.33 -27.03 -1.05
N MET A 89 -4.10 -26.20 -0.37
CA MET A 89 -4.33 -24.81 -0.75
C MET A 89 -3.84 -23.86 0.35
N THR A 90 -3.39 -22.67 -0.03
CA THR A 90 -3.08 -21.57 0.89
C THR A 90 -4.28 -20.65 1.07
N THR A 91 -4.30 -19.86 2.15
CA THR A 91 -5.31 -18.80 2.36
C THR A 91 -5.36 -17.82 1.19
N ASP A 92 -4.19 -17.45 0.64
CA ASP A 92 -4.10 -16.51 -0.46
C ASP A 92 -4.67 -17.10 -1.77
N GLU A 93 -4.42 -18.39 -2.06
CA GLU A 93 -5.02 -19.08 -3.21
C GLU A 93 -6.54 -19.22 -3.07
N LEU A 94 -7.03 -19.52 -1.86
CA LEU A 94 -8.46 -19.58 -1.59
C LEU A 94 -9.12 -18.21 -1.83
N ARG A 95 -8.48 -17.15 -1.35
CA ARG A 95 -8.92 -15.77 -1.56
C ARG A 95 -8.94 -15.41 -3.05
N LEU A 96 -7.85 -15.59 -3.76
CA LEU A 96 -7.74 -15.28 -5.19
C LEU A 96 -8.77 -16.01 -6.06
N LYS A 97 -9.13 -17.22 -5.67
CA LYS A 97 -10.13 -18.02 -6.38
C LYS A 97 -11.57 -17.56 -6.15
N ASN A 98 -11.86 -16.98 -4.97
CA ASN A 98 -13.23 -16.73 -4.52
C ASN A 98 -13.56 -15.25 -4.32
N SER A 99 -12.60 -14.35 -4.49
CA SER A 99 -12.78 -12.91 -4.32
C SER A 99 -12.49 -12.18 -5.63
N PRO A 100 -13.33 -11.20 -6.03
CA PRO A 100 -13.02 -10.32 -7.16
C PRO A 100 -11.86 -9.36 -6.88
N LEU A 101 -11.29 -9.35 -5.65
CA LEU A 101 -10.23 -8.44 -5.23
C LEU A 101 -10.59 -6.98 -5.51
N GLY A 102 -11.66 -6.55 -4.92
CA GLY A 102 -12.17 -5.19 -5.09
C GLY A 102 -11.69 -4.21 -4.02
N CYS A 103 -12.37 -3.08 -4.00
CA CYS A 103 -12.14 -2.03 -3.01
C CYS A 103 -12.44 -2.53 -1.59
N ILE A 104 -11.55 -2.26 -0.65
CA ILE A 104 -11.78 -2.48 0.78
C ILE A 104 -12.44 -1.22 1.33
N PHE A 105 -13.64 -1.35 1.86
CA PHE A 105 -14.37 -0.27 2.54
C PHE A 105 -14.49 -0.55 4.05
N LEU A 106 -13.60 -1.36 4.60
CA LEU A 106 -13.54 -1.68 6.02
C LEU A 106 -12.43 -0.90 6.70
N SER A 107 -12.77 -0.16 7.74
CA SER A 107 -11.80 0.36 8.68
C SER A 107 -11.16 -0.77 9.50
N GLU A 108 -9.99 -0.51 10.10
CA GLU A 108 -9.34 -1.49 10.99
C GLU A 108 -10.26 -1.90 12.16
N ASN A 109 -11.03 -0.95 12.70
CA ASN A 109 -11.97 -1.20 13.80
C ASN A 109 -13.14 -2.09 13.37
N GLU A 110 -13.72 -1.84 12.20
CA GLU A 110 -14.79 -2.70 11.67
C GLU A 110 -14.26 -4.10 11.39
N TRP A 111 -13.09 -4.23 10.80
CA TRP A 111 -12.46 -5.52 10.61
C TRP A 111 -12.31 -6.28 11.94
N ALA A 112 -11.75 -5.64 12.96
CA ALA A 112 -11.53 -6.24 14.27
C ALA A 112 -12.82 -6.65 15.00
N THR A 113 -13.94 -5.98 14.71
CA THR A 113 -15.25 -6.23 15.36
C THR A 113 -16.20 -7.12 14.55
N LYS A 114 -15.93 -7.31 13.25
CA LYS A 114 -16.82 -8.04 12.33
C LYS A 114 -16.22 -9.33 11.77
N VAL A 115 -14.90 -9.51 11.87
CA VAL A 115 -14.22 -10.71 11.38
C VAL A 115 -13.33 -11.28 12.48
N VAL A 116 -13.46 -12.58 12.75
CA VAL A 116 -12.53 -13.28 13.63
C VAL A 116 -11.19 -13.41 12.93
N MET A 117 -10.17 -12.73 13.47
CA MET A 117 -8.85 -12.76 12.89
C MET A 117 -8.20 -14.14 13.03
N GLU A 118 -7.59 -14.59 11.95
CA GLU A 118 -6.77 -15.82 11.97
C GLU A 118 -5.59 -15.67 12.96
N PRO A 119 -5.18 -16.73 13.64
CA PRO A 119 -4.06 -16.69 14.58
C PRO A 119 -2.77 -16.15 13.96
N ARG A 120 -2.55 -16.40 12.66
CA ARG A 120 -1.41 -15.86 11.90
C ARG A 120 -1.47 -14.33 11.78
N ALA A 121 -2.67 -13.78 11.56
CA ALA A 121 -2.86 -12.34 11.44
C ALA A 121 -2.67 -11.66 12.80
N VAL A 122 -3.21 -12.22 13.87
CA VAL A 122 -2.99 -11.75 15.25
C VAL A 122 -1.50 -11.70 15.57
N LEU A 123 -0.77 -12.79 15.35
CA LEU A 123 0.67 -12.84 15.58
C LEU A 123 1.45 -11.82 14.75
N ARG A 124 1.02 -11.55 13.52
CA ARG A 124 1.63 -10.52 12.66
C ARG A 124 1.42 -9.13 13.24
N LEU A 125 0.19 -8.81 13.69
CA LEU A 125 -0.11 -7.52 14.30
C LEU A 125 0.66 -7.32 15.60
N GLU A 126 0.71 -8.31 16.48
CA GLU A 126 1.53 -8.25 17.69
C GLU A 126 3.01 -7.96 17.40
N ARG A 127 3.55 -8.58 16.36
CA ARG A 127 4.94 -8.34 15.94
C ARG A 127 5.13 -6.95 15.35
N LEU A 128 4.17 -6.44 14.57
CA LEU A 128 4.21 -5.09 14.05
C LEU A 128 4.18 -4.05 15.17
N GLU A 129 3.30 -4.21 16.15
CA GLU A 129 3.23 -3.35 17.33
C GLU A 129 4.54 -3.35 18.12
N LYS A 130 5.11 -4.53 18.35
CA LYS A 130 6.30 -4.68 19.19
C LYS A 130 7.60 -4.27 18.49
N TYR A 131 7.77 -4.58 17.20
CA TYR A 131 9.06 -4.49 16.53
C TYR A 131 9.12 -3.45 15.41
N VAL A 132 7.98 -2.91 14.98
CA VAL A 132 7.92 -1.95 13.88
C VAL A 132 7.44 -0.58 14.34
N LYS A 133 6.32 -0.56 15.05
CA LYS A 133 5.69 0.70 15.48
C LYS A 133 6.58 1.61 16.33
N PRO A 134 7.45 1.10 17.25
CA PRO A 134 8.35 1.96 18.00
C PRO A 134 9.40 2.69 17.16
N TYR A 135 9.61 2.25 15.92
CA TYR A 135 10.58 2.77 14.97
C TYR A 135 9.96 3.50 13.79
N THR A 136 8.64 3.67 13.79
CA THR A 136 7.98 4.51 12.79
C THR A 136 8.26 5.98 13.10
N TYR A 137 8.44 6.77 12.06
CA TYR A 137 8.60 8.21 12.22
C TYR A 137 7.35 8.81 12.84
N GLU A 138 7.45 9.31 14.06
CA GLU A 138 6.43 10.20 14.61
C GLU A 138 6.55 11.57 13.93
N GLY A 139 5.46 12.08 13.39
CA GLY A 139 5.40 13.42 12.81
C GLY A 139 5.90 13.55 11.37
N VAL A 140 6.30 12.46 10.72
CA VAL A 140 6.49 12.47 9.26
C VAL A 140 5.17 12.14 8.60
N GLU A 141 4.52 13.15 8.08
CA GLU A 141 3.40 12.96 7.17
C GLU A 141 3.92 12.22 5.93
N SER A 142 3.29 11.10 5.59
CA SER A 142 3.53 10.49 4.29
C SER A 142 3.14 11.51 3.21
N PHE A 143 3.88 11.52 2.11
CA PHE A 143 3.54 12.39 0.99
C PHE A 143 2.08 12.13 0.59
N PRO A 144 1.21 13.15 0.62
CA PRO A 144 -0.23 12.95 0.42
C PRO A 144 -0.52 12.55 -1.02
N ASN A 145 -1.68 11.96 -1.23
CA ASN A 145 -2.19 11.73 -2.57
C ASN A 145 -2.66 13.07 -3.16
N ILE A 146 -1.80 13.71 -3.94
CA ILE A 146 -2.03 15.02 -4.54
C ILE A 146 -2.71 14.90 -5.91
N SER A 147 -3.55 15.89 -6.23
CA SER A 147 -4.15 15.99 -7.56
C SER A 147 -3.25 16.82 -8.46
N TYR A 148 -2.79 16.21 -9.55
CA TYR A 148 -2.02 16.87 -10.60
C TYR A 148 -2.92 17.44 -11.69
N THR A 149 -2.49 18.52 -12.33
CA THR A 149 -3.11 19.00 -13.57
C THR A 149 -2.78 18.06 -14.73
N LEU A 150 -3.53 18.15 -15.82
CA LEU A 150 -3.28 17.36 -17.03
C LEU A 150 -1.87 17.63 -17.61
N GLU A 151 -1.40 18.88 -17.54
CA GLU A 151 -0.06 19.26 -17.98
C GLU A 151 1.02 18.62 -17.10
N GLU A 152 0.82 18.64 -15.80
CA GLU A 152 1.72 17.99 -14.84
C GLU A 152 1.76 16.47 -15.03
N ILE A 153 0.61 15.81 -15.24
CA ILE A 153 0.53 14.36 -15.52
C ILE A 153 1.33 14.03 -16.79
N ASN A 154 1.13 14.81 -17.86
CA ASN A 154 1.85 14.61 -19.12
C ASN A 154 3.36 14.82 -18.98
N ALA A 155 3.79 15.78 -18.16
CA ALA A 155 5.19 16.01 -17.87
C ALA A 155 5.78 14.88 -17.02
N LEU A 156 5.13 14.52 -15.91
CA LEU A 156 5.55 13.42 -15.03
C LEU A 156 5.71 12.11 -15.79
N SER A 157 4.76 11.74 -16.64
CA SER A 157 4.81 10.50 -17.40
C SER A 157 6.08 10.36 -18.25
N ARG A 158 6.60 11.47 -18.78
CA ARG A 158 7.87 11.47 -19.56
C ARG A 158 9.08 11.28 -18.66
N TYR A 159 9.12 12.01 -17.55
CA TYR A 159 10.26 11.95 -16.63
C TYR A 159 10.31 10.65 -15.85
N GLU A 160 9.15 10.13 -15.38
CA GLU A 160 9.08 8.89 -14.62
C GLU A 160 9.60 7.68 -15.40
N THR A 161 9.30 7.60 -16.69
CA THR A 161 9.84 6.55 -17.56
C THR A 161 11.37 6.61 -17.61
N ASN A 162 11.92 7.80 -17.91
CA ASN A 162 13.37 7.99 -18.01
C ASN A 162 14.07 7.75 -16.67
N LEU A 163 13.51 8.25 -15.57
CA LEU A 163 14.02 8.04 -14.22
C LEU A 163 13.97 6.57 -13.82
N GLY A 164 12.85 5.90 -14.11
CA GLY A 164 12.68 4.47 -13.86
C GLY A 164 13.74 3.63 -14.55
N ASP A 165 14.03 3.92 -15.82
CA ASP A 165 15.06 3.23 -16.59
C ASP A 165 16.46 3.43 -15.99
N VAL A 166 16.81 4.67 -15.62
CA VAL A 166 18.11 5.00 -15.01
C VAL A 166 18.24 4.30 -13.65
N ILE A 167 17.20 4.36 -12.81
CA ILE A 167 17.21 3.77 -11.46
C ILE A 167 17.32 2.25 -11.55
N ASN A 168 16.45 1.62 -12.34
CA ASN A 168 16.41 0.16 -12.46
C ASN A 168 17.71 -0.40 -13.03
N ALA A 169 18.23 0.21 -14.09
CA ALA A 169 19.50 -0.23 -14.67
C ALA A 169 20.66 -0.16 -13.65
N ARG A 170 20.71 0.91 -12.87
CA ARG A 170 21.79 1.08 -11.88
C ARG A 170 21.64 0.16 -10.67
N ILE A 171 20.43 -0.05 -10.17
CA ILE A 171 20.17 -0.98 -9.07
C ILE A 171 20.55 -2.40 -9.48
N ILE A 172 20.15 -2.83 -10.67
CA ILE A 172 20.49 -4.17 -11.19
C ILE A 172 22.01 -4.33 -11.32
N GLU A 173 22.70 -3.34 -11.89
CA GLU A 173 24.16 -3.34 -12.01
C GLU A 173 24.83 -3.51 -10.65
N TRP A 174 24.44 -2.74 -9.65
CA TRP A 174 25.04 -2.82 -8.31
C TRP A 174 24.73 -4.13 -7.59
N LEU A 175 23.50 -4.65 -7.73
CA LEU A 175 23.13 -5.95 -7.17
C LEU A 175 23.93 -7.10 -7.80
N LEU A 176 24.15 -7.06 -9.12
CA LEU A 176 24.91 -8.09 -9.81
C LEU A 176 26.41 -8.00 -9.55
N ALA A 177 26.94 -6.78 -9.37
CA ALA A 177 28.36 -6.57 -9.06
C ALA A 177 28.75 -7.13 -7.68
N GLY A 178 27.83 -7.15 -6.72
CA GLY A 178 28.07 -7.67 -5.37
C GLY A 178 29.17 -6.93 -4.59
N GLN A 179 29.51 -5.70 -5.02
CA GLN A 179 30.53 -4.86 -4.42
C GLN A 179 29.90 -3.60 -3.84
N PRO A 180 30.51 -3.00 -2.80
CA PRO A 180 30.04 -1.72 -2.28
C PRO A 180 30.04 -0.64 -3.37
N VAL A 181 29.03 0.24 -3.33
CA VAL A 181 28.94 1.38 -4.26
C VAL A 181 29.99 2.40 -3.88
N SER A 182 30.87 2.75 -4.82
CA SER A 182 31.88 3.79 -4.61
C SER A 182 31.26 5.19 -4.70
N ASP A 183 31.90 6.19 -4.07
CA ASP A 183 31.49 7.59 -4.13
C ASP A 183 31.41 8.11 -5.57
N ALA A 184 32.34 7.70 -6.43
CA ALA A 184 32.33 8.06 -7.83
C ALA A 184 31.13 7.46 -8.59
N ALA A 185 30.79 6.21 -8.31
CA ALA A 185 29.62 5.55 -8.91
C ALA A 185 28.31 6.19 -8.42
N TRP A 186 28.28 6.61 -7.17
CA TRP A 186 27.14 7.34 -6.61
C TRP A 186 26.98 8.73 -7.24
N ALA A 187 28.07 9.50 -7.40
CA ALA A 187 28.04 10.80 -8.05
C ALA A 187 27.59 10.70 -9.52
N ASP A 188 28.12 9.73 -10.29
CA ASP A 188 27.66 9.47 -11.66
C ASP A 188 26.16 9.14 -11.73
N PHE A 189 25.65 8.39 -10.76
CA PHE A 189 24.22 8.08 -10.68
C PHE A 189 23.38 9.33 -10.41
N GLN A 190 23.81 10.19 -9.47
CA GLN A 190 23.12 11.46 -9.19
C GLN A 190 23.10 12.36 -10.43
N ASP A 191 24.21 12.48 -11.16
CA ASP A 191 24.27 13.24 -12.40
C ASP A 191 23.31 12.70 -13.47
N LYS A 192 23.20 11.38 -13.58
CA LYS A 192 22.24 10.74 -14.49
C LYS A 192 20.78 11.01 -14.09
N LEU A 193 20.46 11.01 -12.81
CA LEU A 193 19.12 11.37 -12.33
C LEU A 193 18.77 12.82 -12.67
N VAL A 194 19.72 13.74 -12.51
CA VAL A 194 19.52 15.15 -12.89
C VAL A 194 19.24 15.27 -14.39
N LYS A 195 20.05 14.60 -15.23
CA LYS A 195 19.83 14.56 -16.69
C LYS A 195 18.52 13.90 -17.10
N ALA A 196 18.04 12.92 -16.32
CA ALA A 196 16.76 12.26 -16.55
C ALA A 196 15.53 13.08 -16.09
N GLY A 197 15.75 14.22 -15.39
CA GLY A 197 14.69 15.17 -15.05
C GLY A 197 14.20 15.11 -13.61
N ILE A 198 14.98 14.57 -12.66
CA ILE A 198 14.57 14.48 -11.24
C ILE A 198 14.21 15.85 -10.65
N GLU A 199 14.90 16.92 -11.04
CA GLU A 199 14.62 18.26 -10.52
C GLU A 199 13.26 18.81 -11.01
N GLU A 200 12.84 18.47 -12.23
CA GLU A 200 11.52 18.84 -12.74
C GLU A 200 10.42 18.04 -12.03
N VAL A 201 10.64 16.76 -11.77
CA VAL A 201 9.69 15.95 -10.97
C VAL A 201 9.53 16.52 -9.56
N LYS A 202 10.63 16.92 -8.91
CA LYS A 202 10.58 17.58 -7.60
C LYS A 202 9.76 18.87 -7.63
N LYS A 203 9.95 19.72 -8.63
CA LYS A 203 9.19 20.97 -8.78
C LYS A 203 7.69 20.72 -8.94
N ILE A 204 7.33 19.75 -9.78
CA ILE A 204 5.92 19.39 -10.02
C ILE A 204 5.30 18.84 -8.73
N ASN A 205 5.99 17.94 -8.04
CA ASN A 205 5.52 17.38 -6.77
C ASN A 205 5.38 18.46 -5.70
N GLN A 206 6.33 19.38 -5.60
CA GLN A 206 6.27 20.49 -4.65
C GLN A 206 5.07 21.40 -4.94
N ALA A 207 4.84 21.76 -6.19
CA ALA A 207 3.69 22.59 -6.57
C ALA A 207 2.35 21.88 -6.24
N GLY A 208 2.25 20.59 -6.49
CA GLY A 208 1.10 19.78 -6.12
C GLY A 208 0.88 19.72 -4.60
N TYR A 209 1.96 19.56 -3.85
CA TYR A 209 1.92 19.55 -2.38
C TYR A 209 1.50 20.91 -1.80
N ASP A 210 2.00 22.01 -2.36
CA ASP A 210 1.62 23.35 -1.93
C ASP A 210 0.13 23.62 -2.17
N ARG A 211 -0.42 23.18 -3.31
CA ARG A 211 -1.87 23.24 -3.56
C ARG A 211 -2.67 22.41 -2.58
N TYR A 212 -2.19 21.19 -2.28
CA TYR A 212 -2.81 20.32 -1.28
C TYR A 212 -2.86 21.01 0.08
N LYS A 213 -1.74 21.57 0.56
CA LYS A 213 -1.71 22.33 1.82
C LYS A 213 -2.63 23.53 1.83
N ALA A 214 -2.68 24.28 0.76
CA ALA A 214 -3.58 25.44 0.64
C ALA A 214 -5.07 25.03 0.70
N SER A 215 -5.42 23.82 0.28
CA SER A 215 -6.80 23.31 0.36
C SER A 215 -7.21 22.77 1.74
N MET A 216 -6.26 22.65 2.67
CA MET A 216 -6.51 22.18 4.04
C MET A 216 -6.75 23.31 5.04
N ASN A 217 -6.47 24.56 4.64
CA ASN A 217 -6.73 25.80 5.38
C ASN A 217 -8.02 26.46 4.91
#